data_12f4c5815fc3306576b05340b85aae8d
#
_entry.id   12f4c5815fc3306576b05340b85aae8d
#
_cell.length_a   1.000
_cell.length_b   1.000
_cell.length_c   1.000
_cell.angle_alpha   90.00
_cell.angle_beta   90.00
_cell.angle_gamma   90.00
#
_symmetry.space_group_name_H-M   'P 1'
#
loop_
_entity.id
_entity.type
_entity.pdbx_description
1 polymer ?
#
loop_
_entity_poly.entity_id
_entity_poly.type
_entity_poly.pdbx_seq_one_letter_code
_entity_poly.pdbx_strand_id
1 'polypeptide(L)'
;MTDSISETSFEQFQLLAKSSTFVPVCREVIADTLTPVSAFLRVAGTSERSFLFESVVGGERLARYSFLGKDPLLTLRSLRGSTVREEGGQSEVLDTSFVDAVRELMVRYRSPIVPGLPRFTGGAVGYLSYDAARWFEPTLEKAREAHAKVEDENDTAAFMLFDTILAFDHVKGRILLIANVALEDFDDDRLRVSYHRAQSKLAGLQDELGRVLPSMPLQTATDITAVSYTHLTLPTILLV
;
A
#
# COMPACT_ATOMS: atom_id res chain seq x y z
N MET A 1 16.04 22.55 -13.51
CA MET A 1 15.40 22.88 -12.23
C MET A 1 15.14 21.57 -11.53
N THR A 2 15.83 21.31 -10.45
CA THR A 2 15.77 20.04 -9.69
C THR A 2 14.50 20.06 -8.86
N ASP A 3 13.48 19.31 -9.29
CA ASP A 3 12.30 19.03 -8.48
C ASP A 3 12.69 18.06 -7.32
N SER A 4 13.38 18.60 -6.35
CA SER A 4 13.69 17.89 -5.10
C SER A 4 12.65 18.32 -4.08
N ILE A 5 11.69 17.44 -3.79
CA ILE A 5 10.79 17.62 -2.67
C ILE A 5 11.54 17.05 -1.45
N SER A 6 12.25 17.90 -0.72
CA SER A 6 12.91 17.47 0.52
C SER A 6 11.90 17.20 1.63
N GLU A 7 10.86 18.02 1.74
CA GLU A 7 9.77 17.90 2.70
C GLU A 7 8.55 18.70 2.24
N THR A 8 7.33 18.18 2.44
CA THR A 8 6.10 18.93 2.14
C THR A 8 5.88 20.00 3.20
N SER A 9 5.77 21.28 2.80
CA SER A 9 5.43 22.36 3.73
C SER A 9 3.94 22.36 4.08
N PHE A 10 3.57 23.06 5.17
CA PHE A 10 2.15 23.21 5.53
C PHE A 10 1.35 23.95 4.46
N GLU A 11 1.92 24.97 3.83
CA GLU A 11 1.27 25.72 2.76
C GLU A 11 1.00 24.85 1.53
N GLN A 12 1.95 23.99 1.17
CA GLN A 12 1.77 23.02 0.07
C GLN A 12 0.67 22.01 0.42
N PHE A 13 0.69 21.46 1.64
CA PHE A 13 -0.34 20.57 2.14
C PHE A 13 -1.73 21.21 2.10
N GLN A 14 -1.86 22.46 2.60
CA GLN A 14 -3.10 23.22 2.60
C GLN A 14 -3.62 23.50 1.17
N LEU A 15 -2.71 23.76 0.22
CA LEU A 15 -3.08 23.93 -1.18
C LEU A 15 -3.65 22.64 -1.79
N LEU A 16 -3.00 21.50 -1.56
CA LEU A 16 -3.43 20.19 -2.06
C LEU A 16 -4.76 19.75 -1.42
N ALA A 17 -4.99 20.11 -0.16
CA ALA A 17 -6.22 19.82 0.58
C ALA A 17 -7.47 20.41 -0.08
N LYS A 18 -7.36 21.51 -0.82
CA LYS A 18 -8.51 22.17 -1.49
C LYS A 18 -9.19 21.31 -2.55
N SER A 19 -8.48 20.32 -3.13
CA SER A 19 -8.98 19.52 -4.26
C SER A 19 -8.93 18.02 -4.03
N SER A 20 -8.43 17.58 -2.89
CA SER A 20 -8.16 16.18 -2.62
C SER A 20 -8.57 15.81 -1.20
N THR A 21 -9.00 14.56 -1.00
CA THR A 21 -9.43 14.04 0.31
C THR A 21 -8.38 13.15 0.96
N PHE A 22 -7.31 12.82 0.23
CA PHE A 22 -6.22 11.98 0.70
C PHE A 22 -4.89 12.63 0.30
N VAL A 23 -4.36 13.48 1.18
CA VAL A 23 -3.30 14.43 0.85
C VAL A 23 -1.95 13.93 1.36
N PRO A 24 -0.95 13.73 0.47
CA PRO A 24 0.37 13.25 0.87
C PRO A 24 1.18 14.35 1.57
N VAL A 25 1.76 13.97 2.70
CA VAL A 25 2.87 14.66 3.37
C VAL A 25 4.10 13.79 3.15
N CYS A 26 5.17 14.35 2.60
CA CYS A 26 6.35 13.62 2.20
C CYS A 26 7.60 14.13 2.92
N ARG A 27 8.52 13.21 3.22
CA ARG A 27 9.88 13.49 3.67
C ARG A 27 10.86 12.62 2.88
N GLU A 28 11.94 13.25 2.38
CA GLU A 28 13.02 12.57 1.69
C GLU A 28 14.12 12.16 2.67
N VAL A 29 14.60 10.92 2.53
CA VAL A 29 15.69 10.35 3.32
C VAL A 29 16.72 9.75 2.36
N ILE A 30 18.01 9.93 2.65
CA ILE A 30 19.10 9.31 1.88
C ILE A 30 19.10 7.80 2.14
N ALA A 31 19.21 7.01 1.07
CA ALA A 31 19.06 5.55 1.11
C ALA A 31 20.35 4.76 0.86
N ASP A 32 21.53 5.41 0.91
CA ASP A 32 22.82 4.83 0.47
C ASP A 32 23.18 3.48 1.14
N THR A 33 22.67 3.24 2.34
CA THR A 33 22.97 2.02 3.11
C THR A 33 21.77 1.09 3.29
N LEU A 34 20.61 1.42 2.70
CA LEU A 34 19.37 0.69 2.87
C LEU A 34 18.91 0.05 1.56
N THR A 35 18.62 -1.25 1.62
CA THR A 35 17.87 -1.93 0.57
C THR A 35 16.38 -1.98 0.93
N PRO A 36 15.46 -2.15 -0.04
CA PRO A 36 14.04 -2.32 0.25
C PRO A 36 13.78 -3.46 1.24
N VAL A 37 14.46 -4.59 1.11
CA VAL A 37 14.33 -5.74 2.02
C VAL A 37 14.83 -5.38 3.42
N SER A 38 16.00 -4.72 3.55
CA SER A 38 16.52 -4.34 4.87
C SER A 38 15.65 -3.30 5.56
N ALA A 39 15.02 -2.39 4.81
CA ALA A 39 14.05 -1.45 5.33
C ALA A 39 12.75 -2.17 5.76
N PHE A 40 12.28 -3.12 4.95
CA PHE A 40 11.11 -3.92 5.28
C PHE A 40 11.29 -4.64 6.62
N LEU A 41 12.42 -5.29 6.85
CA LEU A 41 12.70 -5.98 8.11
C LEU A 41 12.74 -5.03 9.31
N ARG A 42 13.18 -3.77 9.12
CA ARG A 42 13.21 -2.76 10.20
C ARG A 42 11.83 -2.20 10.52
N VAL A 43 11.04 -1.94 9.49
CA VAL A 43 9.79 -1.19 9.60
C VAL A 43 8.58 -2.12 9.81
N ALA A 44 8.55 -3.25 9.09
CA ALA A 44 7.39 -4.13 9.03
C ALA A 44 7.58 -5.48 9.74
N GLY A 45 8.75 -5.73 10.34
CA GLY A 45 9.07 -7.04 10.92
C GLY A 45 8.15 -7.52 12.06
N THR A 46 7.36 -6.62 12.65
CA THR A 46 6.35 -6.94 13.70
C THR A 46 4.92 -6.69 13.24
N SER A 47 4.71 -6.16 12.03
CA SER A 47 3.38 -5.89 11.49
C SER A 47 2.76 -7.17 10.94
N GLU A 48 1.51 -7.45 11.31
CA GLU A 48 0.74 -8.58 10.76
C GLU A 48 0.34 -8.37 9.30
N ARG A 49 0.23 -7.10 8.88
CA ARG A 49 -0.24 -6.71 7.53
C ARG A 49 0.70 -5.68 6.93
N SER A 50 1.47 -6.12 5.97
CA SER A 50 2.47 -5.31 5.27
C SER A 50 2.66 -5.81 3.86
N PHE A 51 3.28 -4.99 3.01
CA PHE A 51 3.68 -5.40 1.67
C PHE A 51 5.06 -4.85 1.32
N LEU A 52 5.74 -5.55 0.44
CA LEU A 52 6.93 -5.08 -0.26
C LEU A 52 6.76 -5.41 -1.74
N PHE A 53 6.78 -4.39 -2.59
CA PHE A 53 6.82 -4.53 -4.04
C PHE A 53 8.18 -4.08 -4.56
N GLU A 54 8.92 -5.02 -5.13
CA GLU A 54 10.17 -4.75 -5.81
C GLU A 54 10.02 -5.01 -7.30
N SER A 55 10.46 -4.07 -8.12
CA SER A 55 10.53 -4.28 -9.56
C SER A 55 11.94 -4.72 -9.94
N VAL A 56 12.08 -5.95 -10.37
CA VAL A 56 13.38 -6.58 -10.68
C VAL A 56 13.69 -6.61 -12.18
N VAL A 57 12.72 -6.39 -13.06
CA VAL A 57 12.88 -6.62 -14.50
C VAL A 57 12.44 -5.41 -15.32
N GLY A 58 13.29 -4.97 -16.27
CA GLY A 58 12.85 -4.24 -17.44
C GLY A 58 13.30 -2.81 -17.65
N GLY A 59 14.49 -2.43 -17.19
CA GLY A 59 15.10 -1.13 -17.53
C GLY A 59 14.59 0.06 -16.70
N GLU A 60 15.25 1.19 -16.83
CA GLU A 60 15.14 2.40 -15.99
C GLU A 60 13.70 2.98 -15.85
N ARG A 61 12.79 2.65 -16.75
CA ARG A 61 11.42 3.17 -16.72
C ARG A 61 10.43 2.33 -15.90
N LEU A 62 10.62 1.02 -15.82
CA LEU A 62 9.70 0.09 -15.15
C LEU A 62 10.17 -0.27 -13.74
N ALA A 63 11.47 -0.26 -13.49
CA ALA A 63 12.11 -0.68 -12.23
C ALA A 63 12.55 0.49 -11.35
N ARG A 64 11.97 1.70 -11.54
CA ARG A 64 12.44 2.89 -10.84
C ARG A 64 12.12 2.87 -9.36
N TYR A 65 10.99 2.34 -8.97
CA TYR A 65 10.52 2.39 -7.59
C TYR A 65 10.28 1.01 -6.99
N SER A 66 10.69 0.84 -5.72
CA SER A 66 10.16 -0.21 -4.85
C SER A 66 9.28 0.42 -3.79
N PHE A 67 8.18 -0.24 -3.43
CA PHE A 67 7.20 0.26 -2.49
C PHE A 67 7.04 -0.68 -1.31
N LEU A 68 6.91 -0.11 -0.14
CA LEU A 68 6.70 -0.83 1.11
C LEU A 68 5.64 -0.10 1.93
N GLY A 69 4.73 -0.86 2.53
CA GLY A 69 3.74 -0.35 3.47
C GLY A 69 3.51 -1.33 4.62
N LYS A 70 3.09 -0.79 5.77
CA LYS A 70 2.68 -1.55 6.95
C LYS A 70 1.45 -0.94 7.59
N ASP A 71 0.78 -1.72 8.44
CA ASP A 71 -0.32 -1.27 9.29
C ASP A 71 -1.38 -0.49 8.49
N PRO A 72 -2.15 -1.18 7.61
CA PRO A 72 -3.14 -0.53 6.78
C PRO A 72 -4.21 0.18 7.63
N LEU A 73 -4.73 1.30 7.12
CA LEU A 73 -5.81 2.06 7.73
C LEU A 73 -7.08 1.21 7.87
N LEU A 74 -7.39 0.44 6.83
CA LEU A 74 -8.48 -0.53 6.81
C LEU A 74 -8.19 -1.67 5.83
N THR A 75 -8.94 -2.76 5.97
CA THR A 75 -8.93 -3.89 5.04
C THR A 75 -10.36 -4.17 4.58
N LEU A 76 -10.53 -4.39 3.27
CA LEU A 76 -11.74 -4.97 2.68
C LEU A 76 -11.44 -6.40 2.28
N ARG A 77 -12.31 -7.34 2.66
CA ARG A 77 -12.20 -8.76 2.31
C ARG A 77 -13.51 -9.28 1.71
N SER A 78 -13.40 -10.13 0.71
CA SER A 78 -14.53 -10.91 0.21
C SER A 78 -14.44 -12.32 0.76
N LEU A 79 -15.15 -12.58 1.84
CA LEU A 79 -15.17 -13.85 2.55
C LEU A 79 -16.53 -14.52 2.39
N ARG A 80 -16.56 -15.73 1.82
CA ARG A 80 -17.80 -16.52 1.63
C ARG A 80 -18.94 -15.76 0.96
N GLY A 81 -18.61 -14.93 -0.02
CA GLY A 81 -19.57 -14.11 -0.76
C GLY A 81 -20.04 -12.83 -0.06
N SER A 82 -19.60 -12.59 1.17
CA SER A 82 -19.87 -11.36 1.91
C SER A 82 -18.70 -10.40 1.83
N THR A 83 -18.97 -9.09 1.81
CA THR A 83 -17.95 -8.06 1.90
C THR A 83 -17.74 -7.68 3.37
N VAL A 84 -16.51 -7.81 3.85
CA VAL A 84 -16.15 -7.51 5.24
C VAL A 84 -15.15 -6.35 5.25
N ARG A 85 -15.44 -5.33 6.07
CA ARG A 85 -14.53 -4.21 6.36
C ARG A 85 -13.95 -4.39 7.76
N GLU A 86 -12.64 -4.28 7.87
CA GLU A 86 -11.91 -4.29 9.13
C GLU A 86 -11.18 -2.96 9.29
N GLU A 87 -11.47 -2.23 10.37
CA GLU A 87 -10.89 -0.93 10.67
C GLU A 87 -10.81 -0.73 12.19
N GLY A 88 -9.66 -0.26 12.70
CA GLY A 88 -9.48 0.02 14.12
C GLY A 88 -9.73 -1.19 15.04
N GLY A 89 -9.53 -2.41 14.57
CA GLY A 89 -9.79 -3.66 15.32
C GLY A 89 -11.26 -4.09 15.34
N GLN A 90 -12.13 -3.38 14.64
CA GLN A 90 -13.54 -3.74 14.44
C GLN A 90 -13.74 -4.35 13.08
N SER A 91 -14.68 -5.31 12.98
CA SER A 91 -15.06 -5.98 11.75
C SER A 91 -16.56 -5.79 11.50
N GLU A 92 -16.90 -5.37 10.29
CA GLU A 92 -18.27 -5.08 9.86
C GLU A 92 -18.55 -5.79 8.54
N VAL A 93 -19.70 -6.44 8.43
CA VAL A 93 -20.20 -6.98 7.16
C VAL A 93 -20.97 -5.87 6.45
N LEU A 94 -20.56 -5.55 5.24
CA LEU A 94 -21.18 -4.53 4.40
C LEU A 94 -22.29 -5.14 3.54
N ASP A 95 -23.39 -4.42 3.40
CA ASP A 95 -24.49 -4.78 2.49
C ASP A 95 -24.22 -4.21 1.08
N THR A 96 -23.05 -4.56 0.53
CA THR A 96 -22.63 -4.13 -0.81
C THR A 96 -21.67 -5.15 -1.41
N SER A 97 -21.54 -5.16 -2.74
CA SER A 97 -20.56 -6.02 -3.40
C SER A 97 -19.12 -5.57 -3.08
N PHE A 98 -18.17 -6.51 -3.10
CA PHE A 98 -16.76 -6.19 -2.88
C PHE A 98 -16.25 -5.14 -3.88
N VAL A 99 -16.64 -5.25 -5.14
CA VAL A 99 -16.24 -4.32 -6.21
C VAL A 99 -16.79 -2.91 -5.95
N ASP A 100 -18.05 -2.81 -5.50
CA ASP A 100 -18.66 -1.52 -5.18
C ASP A 100 -18.03 -0.91 -3.92
N ALA A 101 -17.75 -1.71 -2.90
CA ALA A 101 -17.05 -1.25 -1.70
C ALA A 101 -15.66 -0.69 -2.04
N VAL A 102 -14.91 -1.36 -2.94
CA VAL A 102 -13.61 -0.83 -3.42
C VAL A 102 -13.79 0.46 -4.20
N ARG A 103 -14.82 0.56 -5.05
CA ARG A 103 -15.13 1.79 -5.79
C ARG A 103 -15.45 2.96 -4.87
N GLU A 104 -16.27 2.74 -3.85
CA GLU A 104 -16.59 3.75 -2.84
C GLU A 104 -15.33 4.19 -2.08
N LEU A 105 -14.45 3.23 -1.73
CA LEU A 105 -13.18 3.51 -1.09
C LEU A 105 -12.31 4.45 -1.96
N MET A 106 -12.21 4.17 -3.27
CA MET A 106 -11.42 4.99 -4.19
C MET A 106 -12.03 6.39 -4.40
N VAL A 107 -13.34 6.52 -4.37
CA VAL A 107 -14.03 7.83 -4.42
C VAL A 107 -13.78 8.63 -3.14
N ARG A 108 -13.76 7.97 -1.98
CA ARG A 108 -13.52 8.61 -0.68
C ARG A 108 -12.08 9.09 -0.52
N TYR A 109 -11.08 8.30 -0.96
CA TYR A 109 -9.65 8.57 -0.75
C TYR A 109 -8.99 9.00 -2.06
N ARG A 110 -9.24 10.26 -2.48
CA ARG A 110 -8.68 10.84 -3.71
C ARG A 110 -7.38 11.56 -3.43
N SER A 111 -6.27 11.04 -3.95
CA SER A 111 -4.95 11.64 -3.83
C SER A 111 -4.61 12.52 -5.04
N PRO A 112 -3.96 13.67 -4.85
CA PRO A 112 -3.50 14.53 -5.94
C PRO A 112 -2.24 13.93 -6.60
N ILE A 113 -2.03 14.26 -7.88
CA ILE A 113 -0.75 14.00 -8.53
C ILE A 113 0.21 15.15 -8.13
N VAL A 114 1.29 14.80 -7.42
CA VAL A 114 2.28 15.77 -6.96
C VAL A 114 3.57 15.59 -7.77
N PRO A 115 4.05 16.64 -8.48
CA PRO A 115 5.31 16.58 -9.20
C PRO A 115 6.47 16.18 -8.28
N GLY A 116 7.31 15.25 -8.74
CA GLY A 116 8.45 14.75 -7.97
C GLY A 116 8.15 13.57 -7.05
N LEU A 117 6.88 13.25 -6.77
CA LEU A 117 6.47 12.01 -6.13
C LEU A 117 6.17 10.90 -7.16
N PRO A 118 6.26 9.62 -6.77
CA PRO A 118 5.76 8.52 -7.60
C PRO A 118 4.24 8.63 -7.76
N ARG A 119 3.68 7.97 -8.77
CA ARG A 119 2.22 7.92 -8.96
C ARG A 119 1.51 7.24 -7.80
N PHE A 120 2.12 6.22 -7.23
CA PHE A 120 1.61 5.55 -6.04
C PHE A 120 2.20 6.22 -4.80
N THR A 121 1.40 7.01 -4.11
CA THR A 121 1.75 7.69 -2.85
C THR A 121 1.08 7.05 -1.64
N GLY A 122 0.23 6.06 -1.83
CA GLY A 122 -0.60 5.36 -0.87
C GLY A 122 -1.88 4.90 -1.57
N GLY A 123 -2.70 4.12 -0.90
CA GLY A 123 -3.93 3.60 -1.48
C GLY A 123 -4.13 2.12 -1.22
N ALA A 124 -4.97 1.48 -2.02
CA ALA A 124 -5.33 0.08 -1.84
C ALA A 124 -4.31 -0.86 -2.49
N VAL A 125 -3.82 -1.80 -1.70
CA VAL A 125 -2.94 -2.89 -2.13
C VAL A 125 -3.56 -4.21 -1.71
N GLY A 126 -3.60 -5.19 -2.61
CA GLY A 126 -4.21 -6.46 -2.30
C GLY A 126 -4.21 -7.42 -3.49
N TYR A 127 -5.13 -8.36 -3.47
CA TYR A 127 -5.26 -9.35 -4.53
C TYR A 127 -6.72 -9.67 -4.85
N LEU A 128 -6.92 -10.15 -6.06
CA LEU A 128 -8.11 -10.86 -6.51
C LEU A 128 -7.68 -12.29 -6.82
N SER A 129 -8.38 -13.29 -6.27
CA SER A 129 -8.15 -14.69 -6.64
C SER A 129 -8.63 -14.92 -8.08
N TYR A 130 -8.25 -16.04 -8.65
CA TYR A 130 -8.73 -16.43 -9.99
C TYR A 130 -10.26 -16.46 -10.06
N ASP A 131 -10.92 -16.90 -9.00
CA ASP A 131 -12.37 -16.99 -8.90
C ASP A 131 -13.09 -15.63 -8.91
N ALA A 132 -12.41 -14.55 -8.59
CA ALA A 132 -12.97 -13.20 -8.71
C ALA A 132 -13.30 -12.82 -10.17
N ALA A 133 -12.76 -13.53 -11.16
CA ALA A 133 -13.11 -13.32 -12.58
C ALA A 133 -14.63 -13.41 -12.82
N ARG A 134 -15.34 -14.19 -12.01
CA ARG A 134 -16.81 -14.34 -12.07
C ARG A 134 -17.56 -13.04 -11.83
N TRP A 135 -17.01 -12.12 -11.07
CA TRP A 135 -17.63 -10.82 -10.80
C TRP A 135 -17.71 -9.93 -12.04
N PHE A 136 -16.86 -10.22 -13.02
CA PHE A 136 -16.73 -9.44 -14.25
C PHE A 136 -17.26 -10.16 -15.49
N GLU A 137 -17.42 -11.50 -15.42
CA GLU A 137 -17.83 -12.35 -16.52
C GLU A 137 -19.02 -13.26 -16.13
N PRO A 138 -20.28 -12.86 -16.43
CA PRO A 138 -21.48 -13.59 -16.03
C PRO A 138 -21.58 -15.03 -16.57
N THR A 139 -20.87 -15.35 -17.67
CA THR A 139 -20.88 -16.70 -18.23
C THR A 139 -20.18 -17.71 -17.32
N LEU A 140 -19.18 -17.27 -16.54
CA LEU A 140 -18.45 -18.11 -15.60
C LEU A 140 -19.31 -18.49 -14.38
N GLU A 141 -20.26 -17.64 -13.98
CA GLU A 141 -21.18 -17.95 -12.88
C GLU A 141 -22.09 -19.11 -13.21
N LYS A 142 -22.64 -19.17 -14.43
CA LYS A 142 -23.47 -20.28 -14.91
C LYS A 142 -22.71 -21.60 -14.96
N ALA A 143 -21.42 -21.56 -15.31
CA ALA A 143 -20.57 -22.77 -15.32
C ALA A 143 -20.34 -23.32 -13.92
N ARG A 144 -20.25 -22.46 -12.90
CA ARG A 144 -20.10 -22.88 -11.49
C ARG A 144 -21.36 -23.57 -10.94
N GLU A 145 -22.56 -23.04 -11.22
CA GLU A 145 -23.81 -23.64 -10.78
C GLU A 145 -23.94 -25.09 -11.25
N ALA A 146 -23.36 -25.40 -12.42
CA ALA A 146 -23.31 -26.76 -12.95
C ALA A 146 -22.28 -27.69 -12.28
N HIS A 147 -21.27 -27.16 -11.59
CA HIS A 147 -20.13 -27.89 -11.01
C HIS A 147 -19.94 -27.65 -9.50
N ALA A 148 -20.99 -27.20 -8.80
CA ALA A 148 -20.93 -26.78 -7.42
C ALA A 148 -20.38 -27.85 -6.49
N LYS A 149 -19.36 -27.47 -5.70
CA LYS A 149 -19.14 -27.69 -4.25
C LYS A 149 -17.66 -27.65 -3.89
N VAL A 150 -17.05 -26.50 -3.94
CA VAL A 150 -15.98 -26.19 -2.99
C VAL A 150 -16.39 -24.88 -2.35
N GLU A 151 -16.89 -24.93 -1.12
CA GLU A 151 -16.94 -23.76 -0.27
C GLU A 151 -15.49 -23.38 -0.03
N ASP A 152 -15.04 -22.39 -0.78
CA ASP A 152 -13.68 -21.87 -0.62
C ASP A 152 -13.66 -21.13 0.73
N GLU A 153 -12.98 -21.71 1.71
CA GLU A 153 -12.79 -21.08 3.03
C GLU A 153 -11.91 -19.84 2.95
N ASN A 154 -11.25 -19.64 1.81
CA ASN A 154 -10.33 -18.55 1.57
C ASN A 154 -11.05 -17.30 1.06
N ASP A 155 -10.42 -16.15 1.27
CA ASP A 155 -10.89 -14.91 0.69
C ASP A 155 -10.78 -14.95 -0.83
N THR A 156 -11.88 -14.62 -1.52
CA THR A 156 -11.87 -14.44 -2.97
C THR A 156 -11.09 -13.18 -3.36
N ALA A 157 -11.06 -12.18 -2.48
CA ALA A 157 -10.30 -10.95 -2.65
C ALA A 157 -9.99 -10.31 -1.31
N ALA A 158 -8.89 -9.60 -1.23
CA ALA A 158 -8.58 -8.71 -0.11
C ALA A 158 -7.83 -7.49 -0.61
N PHE A 159 -8.26 -6.30 -0.18
CA PHE A 159 -7.55 -5.05 -0.37
C PHE A 159 -7.32 -4.36 0.97
N MET A 160 -6.10 -3.90 1.18
CA MET A 160 -5.68 -3.15 2.35
C MET A 160 -5.38 -1.71 1.94
N LEU A 161 -5.98 -0.72 2.59
CA LEU A 161 -5.73 0.70 2.33
C LEU A 161 -4.57 1.17 3.20
N PHE A 162 -3.47 1.55 2.56
CA PHE A 162 -2.30 2.10 3.23
C PHE A 162 -2.28 3.63 3.10
N ASP A 163 -2.34 4.31 4.22
CA ASP A 163 -2.14 5.75 4.30
C ASP A 163 -0.66 6.13 4.35
N THR A 164 0.20 5.18 4.69
CA THR A 164 1.63 5.41 4.86
C THR A 164 2.42 4.38 4.09
N ILE A 165 3.34 4.87 3.24
CA ILE A 165 4.23 4.05 2.43
C ILE A 165 5.65 4.63 2.41
N LEU A 166 6.59 3.76 2.08
CA LEU A 166 7.95 4.12 1.70
C LEU A 166 8.13 3.82 0.21
N ALA A 167 8.66 4.78 -0.54
CA ALA A 167 8.99 4.59 -1.95
C ALA A 167 10.50 4.77 -2.14
N PHE A 168 11.18 3.70 -2.53
CA PHE A 168 12.60 3.71 -2.91
C PHE A 168 12.72 4.20 -4.35
N ASP A 169 13.33 5.36 -4.57
CA ASP A 169 13.68 5.87 -5.90
C ASP A 169 15.10 5.41 -6.23
N HIS A 170 15.21 4.27 -6.93
CA HIS A 170 16.50 3.67 -7.29
C HIS A 170 17.34 4.55 -8.21
N VAL A 171 16.71 5.44 -8.99
CA VAL A 171 17.42 6.35 -9.90
C VAL A 171 18.06 7.50 -9.12
N LYS A 172 17.40 8.00 -8.08
CA LYS A 172 17.90 9.12 -7.27
C LYS A 172 18.60 8.68 -5.98
N GLY A 173 18.67 7.38 -5.67
CA GLY A 173 19.32 6.84 -4.47
C GLY A 173 18.69 7.35 -3.17
N ARG A 174 17.35 7.49 -3.12
CA ARG A 174 16.62 8.06 -1.97
C ARG A 174 15.40 7.26 -1.61
N ILE A 175 14.93 7.43 -0.37
CA ILE A 175 13.65 6.94 0.10
C ILE A 175 12.72 8.14 0.31
N LEU A 176 11.52 8.04 -0.23
CA LEU A 176 10.42 8.97 0.05
C LEU A 176 9.53 8.31 1.11
N LEU A 177 9.47 8.90 2.30
CA LEU A 177 8.51 8.55 3.34
C LEU A 177 7.25 9.37 3.07
N ILE A 178 6.11 8.72 2.86
CA ILE A 178 4.88 9.39 2.45
C ILE A 178 3.78 8.97 3.43
N ALA A 179 3.17 9.96 4.11
CA ALA A 179 1.99 9.77 4.94
C ALA A 179 0.84 10.58 4.36
N ASN A 180 -0.23 9.90 3.98
CA ASN A 180 -1.42 10.55 3.46
C ASN A 180 -2.37 10.88 4.61
N VAL A 181 -2.89 12.09 4.58
CA VAL A 181 -3.90 12.57 5.52
C VAL A 181 -5.27 12.42 4.88
N ALA A 182 -6.12 11.60 5.48
CA ALA A 182 -7.53 11.54 5.12
C ALA A 182 -8.25 12.78 5.69
N LEU A 183 -8.86 13.57 4.82
CA LEU A 183 -9.55 14.80 5.17
C LEU A 183 -11.06 14.58 5.12
N GLU A 184 -11.75 14.90 6.21
CA GLU A 184 -13.21 14.94 6.30
C GLU A 184 -13.72 16.39 6.26
N ASP A 185 -12.93 17.33 6.77
CA ASP A 185 -13.25 18.76 6.87
C ASP A 185 -12.05 19.63 6.47
N PHE A 186 -12.31 20.87 6.04
CA PHE A 186 -11.31 21.85 5.60
C PHE A 186 -11.12 23.01 6.60
N ASP A 187 -11.30 22.73 7.90
CA ASP A 187 -10.99 23.70 8.94
C ASP A 187 -9.46 23.82 9.13
N ASP A 188 -8.94 25.07 9.12
CA ASP A 188 -7.49 25.34 9.14
C ASP A 188 -6.80 24.79 10.40
N ASP A 189 -7.44 24.83 11.56
CA ASP A 189 -6.87 24.30 12.79
C ASP A 189 -6.78 22.76 12.74
N ARG A 190 -7.82 22.09 12.22
CA ARG A 190 -7.83 20.65 12.02
C ARG A 190 -6.80 20.22 10.97
N LEU A 191 -6.66 20.97 9.88
CA LEU A 191 -5.63 20.72 8.88
C LEU A 191 -4.23 20.80 9.48
N ARG A 192 -3.95 21.79 10.33
CA ARG A 192 -2.66 21.94 11.02
C ARG A 192 -2.38 20.76 11.96
N VAL A 193 -3.36 20.34 12.75
CA VAL A 193 -3.24 19.18 13.64
C VAL A 193 -2.96 17.90 12.84
N SER A 194 -3.68 17.70 11.74
CA SER A 194 -3.53 16.52 10.88
C SER A 194 -2.18 16.48 10.18
N TYR A 195 -1.70 17.64 9.71
CA TYR A 195 -0.37 17.77 9.12
C TYR A 195 0.73 17.43 10.15
N HIS A 196 0.67 17.98 11.38
CA HIS A 196 1.65 17.66 12.42
C HIS A 196 1.61 16.18 12.84
N ARG A 197 0.42 15.55 12.84
CA ARG A 197 0.32 14.11 13.07
C ARG A 197 1.02 13.30 11.97
N ALA A 198 0.85 13.69 10.69
CA ALA A 198 1.55 13.06 9.59
C ALA A 198 3.08 13.25 9.71
N GLN A 199 3.55 14.45 10.04
CA GLN A 199 4.97 14.71 10.29
C GLN A 199 5.54 13.85 11.42
N SER A 200 4.81 13.70 12.52
CA SER A 200 5.21 12.83 13.63
C SER A 200 5.28 11.36 13.21
N LYS A 201 4.35 10.91 12.36
CA LYS A 201 4.35 9.55 11.80
C LYS A 201 5.58 9.32 10.91
N LEU A 202 5.94 10.29 10.07
CA LEU A 202 7.15 10.23 9.23
C LEU A 202 8.43 10.23 10.06
N ALA A 203 8.49 10.99 11.15
CA ALA A 203 9.62 10.98 12.07
C ALA A 203 9.78 9.60 12.74
N GLY A 204 8.70 9.00 13.22
CA GLY A 204 8.70 7.64 13.77
C GLY A 204 9.20 6.59 12.78
N LEU A 205 8.78 6.67 11.50
CA LEU A 205 9.27 5.78 10.45
C LEU A 205 10.77 5.97 10.18
N GLN A 206 11.25 7.20 10.20
CA GLN A 206 12.68 7.51 10.05
C GLN A 206 13.50 6.89 11.19
N ASP A 207 13.00 6.96 12.42
CA ASP A 207 13.63 6.32 13.59
C ASP A 207 13.62 4.79 13.47
N GLU A 208 12.54 4.21 12.98
CA GLU A 208 12.47 2.75 12.70
C GLU A 208 13.49 2.32 11.65
N LEU A 209 13.66 3.08 10.57
CA LEU A 209 14.69 2.81 9.56
C LEU A 209 16.12 2.86 10.12
N GLY A 210 16.34 3.67 11.16
CA GLY A 210 17.62 3.76 11.88
C GLY A 210 17.91 2.59 12.82
N ARG A 211 16.95 1.70 13.09
CA ARG A 211 17.15 0.56 14.01
C ARG A 211 18.17 -0.42 13.46
N VAL A 212 18.96 -1.00 14.36
CA VAL A 212 19.90 -2.07 14.03
C VAL A 212 19.12 -3.37 13.83
N LEU A 213 19.33 -4.04 12.69
CA LEU A 213 18.80 -5.38 12.49
C LEU A 213 19.61 -6.41 13.29
N PRO A 214 18.97 -7.45 13.84
CA PRO A 214 19.69 -8.61 14.35
C PRO A 214 20.59 -9.19 13.25
N SER A 215 21.78 -9.66 13.65
CA SER A 215 22.67 -10.36 12.72
C SER A 215 21.95 -11.61 12.19
N MET A 216 21.70 -11.66 10.89
CA MET A 216 21.19 -12.85 10.25
C MET A 216 22.38 -13.61 9.63
N PRO A 217 22.51 -14.92 9.90
CA PRO A 217 23.55 -15.72 9.28
C PRO A 217 23.34 -15.73 7.75
N LEU A 218 24.42 -15.55 7.00
CA LEU A 218 24.40 -15.71 5.56
C LEU A 218 24.19 -17.20 5.24
N GLN A 219 23.12 -17.51 4.53
CA GLN A 219 22.88 -18.85 4.01
C GLN A 219 23.56 -18.98 2.66
N THR A 220 24.25 -20.10 2.44
CA THR A 220 24.83 -20.41 1.12
C THR A 220 23.75 -20.99 0.21
N ALA A 221 23.86 -20.79 -1.10
CA ALA A 221 22.90 -21.33 -2.06
C ALA A 221 22.77 -22.88 -2.02
N THR A 222 23.76 -23.55 -1.46
CA THR A 222 23.75 -25.02 -1.24
C THR A 222 22.82 -25.46 -0.11
N ASP A 223 22.42 -24.56 0.78
CA ASP A 223 21.52 -24.85 1.90
C ASP A 223 20.04 -24.81 1.48
N ILE A 224 19.76 -24.43 0.23
CA ILE A 224 18.40 -24.35 -0.32
C ILE A 224 18.05 -25.69 -0.94
N THR A 225 17.42 -26.58 -0.16
CA THR A 225 17.11 -27.95 -0.59
C THR A 225 15.82 -28.07 -1.43
N ALA A 226 14.95 -27.09 -1.46
CA ALA A 226 13.82 -27.02 -2.39
C ALA A 226 13.26 -25.60 -2.48
N VAL A 227 13.24 -25.00 -3.65
CA VAL A 227 12.37 -23.88 -3.97
C VAL A 227 11.09 -24.45 -4.56
N SER A 228 10.03 -24.54 -3.77
CA SER A 228 8.70 -24.78 -4.31
C SER A 228 8.28 -23.51 -5.07
N TYR A 229 8.30 -23.56 -6.38
CA TYR A 229 7.74 -22.53 -7.23
C TYR A 229 6.21 -22.63 -7.14
N THR A 230 5.62 -21.95 -6.17
CA THR A 230 4.20 -21.63 -6.27
C THR A 230 4.10 -20.48 -7.26
N HIS A 231 3.31 -20.68 -8.32
CA HIS A 231 2.95 -19.63 -9.26
C HIS A 231 2.17 -18.56 -8.48
N LEU A 232 2.87 -17.55 -7.99
CA LEU A 232 2.23 -16.34 -7.50
C LEU A 232 1.75 -15.58 -8.73
N THR A 233 0.44 -15.58 -8.94
CA THR A 233 -0.17 -14.62 -9.85
C THR A 233 0.20 -13.23 -9.35
N LEU A 234 0.85 -12.44 -10.21
CA LEU A 234 1.23 -11.07 -9.91
C LEU A 234 0.01 -10.29 -9.39
N PRO A 235 0.10 -9.60 -8.26
CA PRO A 235 -0.99 -8.77 -7.79
C PRO A 235 -1.27 -7.70 -8.85
N THR A 236 -2.52 -7.61 -9.27
CA THR A 236 -2.97 -6.56 -10.19
C THR A 236 -2.96 -5.25 -9.43
N ILE A 237 -2.01 -4.36 -9.72
CA ILE A 237 -2.01 -3.00 -9.21
C ILE A 237 -3.07 -2.23 -9.99
N LEU A 238 -4.21 -1.97 -9.36
CA LEU A 238 -5.17 -0.99 -9.87
C LEU A 238 -4.62 0.40 -9.54
N LEU A 239 -3.92 1.00 -10.53
CA LEU A 239 -3.58 2.42 -10.51
C LEU A 239 -4.83 3.19 -10.96
N VAL A 240 -5.51 3.85 -10.04
CA VAL A 240 -6.53 4.85 -10.33
C VAL A 240 -5.95 6.24 -10.18
#